data_3470691a5e3e54f162c4a7754ef90645
#
_entry.id   3470691a5e3e54f162c4a7754ef90645
#
_cell.length_a   1.000
_cell.length_b   1.000
_cell.length_c   1.000
_cell.angle_alpha   90.00
_cell.angle_beta   90.00
_cell.angle_gamma   90.00
#
_symmetry.space_group_name_H-M   'P 1'
#
loop_
_entity.id
_entity.type
_entity.pdbx_description
1 polymer ?
#
loop_
_entity_poly.entity_id
_entity_poly.type
_entity_poly.pdbx_seq_one_letter_code
_entity_poly.pdbx_strand_id
1 'polypeptide(L)'
;MERPDRLLNMLAVGGMALLWSACSQPCPPLIEPPPAPDMAVISAEVQEMEDAYAKAEMAKDVDGVMAYYADDIVSHMHERPALSGKANLRERMAERMAKDSSGVTPTFKVEELFLGDDHMTEIGSWTDTDANGEVVDHGTYFSIFRKSGDGWECIREIAVSAQPDEEDDMEE
;
A
#
# COMPACT_ATOMS: atom_id res chain seq x y z
N MET A 1 -42.06 77.62 -51.34
CA MET A 1 -42.46 78.53 -50.26
C MET A 1 -42.23 77.80 -48.93
N GLU A 2 -41.27 78.36 -48.29
CA GLU A 2 -40.89 78.46 -46.86
C GLU A 2 -40.13 77.31 -46.18
N ARG A 3 -38.88 77.62 -45.90
CA ARG A 3 -38.08 77.15 -44.77
C ARG A 3 -38.64 77.79 -43.46
N PRO A 4 -38.19 77.52 -42.25
CA PRO A 4 -37.08 76.71 -41.72
C PRO A 4 -37.54 75.88 -40.50
N ASP A 5 -36.78 75.16 -39.81
CA ASP A 5 -35.88 75.61 -38.76
C ASP A 5 -35.04 74.46 -38.19
N ARG A 6 -33.85 74.90 -37.85
CA ARG A 6 -32.84 74.10 -37.17
C ARG A 6 -33.21 73.92 -35.69
N LEU A 7 -33.14 72.71 -35.19
CA LEU A 7 -32.99 72.52 -33.76
C LEU A 7 -31.89 71.49 -33.45
N LEU A 8 -31.02 72.05 -32.78
CA LEU A 8 -29.74 71.71 -32.21
C LEU A 8 -29.74 70.31 -31.53
N ASN A 9 -28.98 69.38 -32.05
CA ASN A 9 -28.71 68.10 -31.35
C ASN A 9 -27.63 68.35 -30.29
N MET A 10 -28.02 68.39 -29.05
CA MET A 10 -27.12 68.22 -27.91
C MET A 10 -26.74 66.80 -27.77
N LEU A 11 -25.47 66.50 -28.10
CA LEU A 11 -24.82 65.22 -27.74
C LEU A 11 -24.60 65.17 -26.23
N ALA A 12 -25.40 64.36 -25.59
CA ALA A 12 -25.12 63.94 -24.20
C ALA A 12 -24.09 62.78 -24.28
N VAL A 13 -22.83 63.13 -24.06
CA VAL A 13 -21.77 62.11 -23.83
C VAL A 13 -21.95 61.55 -22.43
N GLY A 14 -22.71 60.46 -22.31
CA GLY A 14 -22.80 59.68 -21.11
C GLY A 14 -21.51 58.90 -20.89
N GLY A 15 -20.67 59.40 -20.01
CA GLY A 15 -19.49 58.65 -19.55
C GLY A 15 -19.86 57.41 -18.80
N MET A 16 -19.66 56.24 -19.40
CA MET A 16 -19.78 54.96 -18.73
C MET A 16 -18.51 54.71 -17.90
N ALA A 17 -18.58 55.12 -16.64
CA ALA A 17 -17.55 54.79 -15.65
C ALA A 17 -17.63 53.30 -15.37
N LEU A 18 -16.73 52.50 -16.00
CA LEU A 18 -16.47 51.12 -15.64
C LEU A 18 -15.82 51.08 -14.24
N LEU A 19 -16.65 50.83 -13.25
CA LEU A 19 -16.19 50.48 -11.91
C LEU A 19 -15.50 49.10 -11.98
N TRP A 20 -14.19 49.07 -12.20
CA TRP A 20 -13.38 47.91 -11.91
C TRP A 20 -13.31 47.75 -10.37
N SER A 21 -14.30 47.09 -9.80
CA SER A 21 -14.20 46.53 -8.45
C SER A 21 -13.19 45.35 -8.57
N ALA A 22 -11.94 45.67 -8.40
CA ALA A 22 -10.92 44.65 -8.16
C ALA A 22 -11.33 43.96 -6.85
N CYS A 23 -11.79 42.72 -6.93
CA CYS A 23 -11.95 41.85 -5.77
C CYS A 23 -10.55 41.60 -5.19
N SER A 24 -10.13 42.47 -4.29
CA SER A 24 -8.99 42.23 -3.39
C SER A 24 -9.48 41.37 -2.21
N GLN A 25 -9.92 40.15 -2.51
CA GLN A 25 -10.03 39.15 -1.46
C GLN A 25 -8.61 38.72 -1.11
N PRO A 26 -8.19 38.82 0.14
CA PRO A 26 -6.91 38.26 0.56
C PRO A 26 -6.93 36.78 0.22
N CYS A 27 -5.87 36.30 -0.48
CA CYS A 27 -5.69 34.88 -0.69
C CYS A 27 -5.76 34.19 0.67
N PRO A 28 -6.52 33.09 0.80
CA PRO A 28 -6.47 32.29 2.02
C PRO A 28 -5.01 31.90 2.30
N PRO A 29 -4.61 31.88 3.57
CA PRO A 29 -3.27 31.47 3.90
C PRO A 29 -2.98 30.12 3.25
N LEU A 30 -1.81 29.98 2.62
CA LEU A 30 -1.34 28.72 2.13
C LEU A 30 -1.21 27.78 3.34
N ILE A 31 -2.05 26.76 3.38
CA ILE A 31 -1.91 25.68 4.35
C ILE A 31 -0.64 24.95 3.91
N GLU A 32 0.43 25.05 4.68
CA GLU A 32 1.62 24.25 4.44
C GLU A 32 1.21 22.77 4.47
N PRO A 33 1.61 21.98 3.48
CA PRO A 33 1.36 20.55 3.53
C PRO A 33 2.03 19.97 4.77
N PRO A 34 1.45 18.95 5.40
CA PRO A 34 2.09 18.27 6.52
C PRO A 34 3.49 17.78 6.11
N PRO A 35 4.44 17.73 7.05
CA PRO A 35 5.77 17.23 6.74
C PRO A 35 5.66 15.82 6.14
N ALA A 36 6.53 15.53 5.18
CA ALA A 36 6.61 14.19 4.61
C ALA A 36 6.93 13.17 5.72
N PRO A 37 6.31 11.99 5.68
CA PRO A 37 6.57 10.95 6.66
C PRO A 37 8.04 10.51 6.63
N ASP A 38 8.59 10.16 7.78
CA ASP A 38 9.92 9.60 7.89
C ASP A 38 9.91 8.14 7.45
N MET A 39 10.37 7.88 6.23
CA MET A 39 10.39 6.54 5.65
C MET A 39 11.27 5.56 6.40
N ALA A 40 12.30 6.03 7.12
CA ALA A 40 13.14 5.14 7.92
C ALA A 40 12.37 4.61 9.15
N VAL A 41 11.55 5.45 9.76
CA VAL A 41 10.66 5.04 10.86
C VAL A 41 9.63 4.04 10.37
N ILE A 42 8.97 4.34 9.25
CA ILE A 42 7.96 3.44 8.68
C ILE A 42 8.57 2.09 8.29
N SER A 43 9.76 2.10 7.67
CA SER A 43 10.43 0.85 7.30
C SER A 43 10.79 0.00 8.52
N ALA A 44 11.18 0.63 9.62
CA ALA A 44 11.44 -0.09 10.88
C ALA A 44 10.15 -0.68 11.47
N GLU A 45 9.04 0.06 11.45
CA GLU A 45 7.73 -0.42 11.91
C GLU A 45 7.24 -1.61 11.08
N VAL A 46 7.40 -1.56 9.75
CA VAL A 46 7.01 -2.68 8.88
C VAL A 46 7.92 -3.89 9.11
N GLN A 47 9.23 -3.69 9.27
CA GLN A 47 10.13 -4.79 9.62
C GLN A 47 9.76 -5.45 10.96
N GLU A 48 9.33 -4.67 11.97
CA GLU A 48 8.83 -5.22 13.23
C GLU A 48 7.56 -6.06 13.02
N MET A 49 6.68 -5.69 12.07
CA MET A 49 5.50 -6.47 11.71
C MET A 49 5.89 -7.82 11.07
N GLU A 50 6.84 -7.80 10.14
CA GLU A 50 7.38 -9.01 9.49
C GLU A 50 8.08 -9.94 10.51
N ASP A 51 8.87 -9.38 11.41
CA ASP A 51 9.51 -10.14 12.48
C ASP A 51 8.49 -10.78 13.43
N ALA A 52 7.41 -10.06 13.74
CA ALA A 52 6.31 -10.59 14.57
C ALA A 52 5.56 -11.72 13.85
N TYR A 53 5.33 -11.58 12.54
CA TYR A 53 4.75 -12.62 11.69
C TYR A 53 5.61 -13.88 11.70
N ALA A 54 6.91 -13.77 11.40
CA ALA A 54 7.86 -14.88 11.42
C ALA A 54 7.88 -15.59 12.78
N LYS A 55 7.91 -14.81 13.85
CA LYS A 55 7.89 -15.34 15.22
C LYS A 55 6.61 -16.12 15.52
N ALA A 56 5.46 -15.61 15.11
CA ALA A 56 4.16 -16.29 15.29
C ALA A 56 4.12 -17.58 14.46
N GLU A 57 4.65 -17.57 13.26
CA GLU A 57 4.74 -18.75 12.39
C GLU A 57 5.61 -19.84 13.03
N MET A 58 6.80 -19.53 13.50
CA MET A 58 7.67 -20.47 14.22
C MET A 58 7.04 -21.02 15.50
N ALA A 59 6.25 -20.20 16.21
CA ALA A 59 5.53 -20.60 17.40
C ALA A 59 4.26 -21.42 17.08
N LYS A 60 3.90 -21.56 15.80
CA LYS A 60 2.63 -22.14 15.33
C LYS A 60 1.40 -21.43 15.92
N ASP A 61 1.56 -20.12 16.19
CA ASP A 61 0.52 -19.24 16.70
C ASP A 61 -0.31 -18.69 15.55
N VAL A 62 -1.39 -19.41 15.23
CA VAL A 62 -2.31 -19.01 14.14
C VAL A 62 -2.94 -17.65 14.42
N ASP A 63 -3.24 -17.31 15.67
CA ASP A 63 -3.82 -16.01 16.01
C ASP A 63 -2.83 -14.88 15.77
N GLY A 64 -1.57 -15.09 16.15
CA GLY A 64 -0.48 -14.14 15.91
C GLY A 64 -0.27 -13.90 14.43
N VAL A 65 -0.23 -14.95 13.60
CA VAL A 65 -0.13 -14.82 12.14
C VAL A 65 -1.35 -14.09 11.55
N MET A 66 -2.56 -14.40 12.03
CA MET A 66 -3.77 -13.73 11.54
C MET A 66 -3.88 -12.26 11.94
N ALA A 67 -3.14 -11.80 12.93
CA ALA A 67 -3.10 -10.38 13.29
C ALA A 67 -2.53 -9.48 12.17
N TYR A 68 -1.72 -10.04 11.30
CA TYR A 68 -1.13 -9.37 10.14
C TYR A 68 -2.14 -9.03 9.04
N TYR A 69 -3.24 -9.77 8.93
CA TYR A 69 -4.16 -9.74 7.80
C TYR A 69 -5.47 -9.01 8.09
N ALA A 70 -6.00 -8.33 7.07
CA ALA A 70 -7.36 -7.81 7.06
C ALA A 70 -8.40 -8.92 6.79
N ASP A 71 -9.66 -8.69 7.13
CA ASP A 71 -10.73 -9.67 6.91
C ASP A 71 -10.97 -10.00 5.44
N ASP A 72 -10.70 -9.05 4.53
CA ASP A 72 -10.87 -9.15 3.08
C ASP A 72 -9.57 -9.48 2.31
N ILE A 73 -8.59 -10.07 2.99
CA ILE A 73 -7.32 -10.49 2.38
C ILE A 73 -7.53 -11.39 1.17
N VAL A 74 -6.72 -11.19 0.13
CA VAL A 74 -6.52 -12.17 -0.94
C VAL A 74 -5.04 -12.51 -1.02
N SER A 75 -4.74 -13.77 -0.80
CA SER A 75 -3.38 -14.32 -0.80
C SER A 75 -3.14 -15.14 -2.07
N HIS A 76 -2.06 -14.83 -2.77
CA HIS A 76 -1.59 -15.53 -3.96
C HIS A 76 -0.24 -16.19 -3.67
N MET A 77 -0.25 -17.48 -3.47
CA MET A 77 0.99 -18.25 -3.26
C MET A 77 1.39 -18.95 -4.54
N HIS A 78 2.69 -19.15 -4.71
CA HIS A 78 3.26 -19.89 -5.85
C HIS A 78 2.53 -21.23 -6.02
N GLU A 79 2.21 -21.59 -7.27
CA GLU A 79 1.57 -22.85 -7.67
C GLU A 79 0.21 -23.18 -7.00
N ARG A 80 -0.47 -22.22 -6.41
CA ARG A 80 -1.74 -22.44 -5.70
C ARG A 80 -2.83 -21.47 -6.16
N PRO A 81 -4.09 -21.91 -6.17
CA PRO A 81 -5.20 -20.98 -6.36
C PRO A 81 -5.22 -19.90 -5.30
N ALA A 82 -5.59 -18.68 -5.70
CA ALA A 82 -5.77 -17.57 -4.77
C ALA A 82 -6.75 -17.92 -3.66
N LEU A 83 -6.42 -17.55 -2.44
CA LEU A 83 -7.23 -17.74 -1.27
C LEU A 83 -7.82 -16.40 -0.80
N SER A 84 -9.14 -16.32 -0.70
CA SER A 84 -9.83 -15.08 -0.33
C SER A 84 -10.48 -15.19 1.06
N GLY A 85 -10.28 -14.15 1.86
CA GLY A 85 -10.86 -13.99 3.18
C GLY A 85 -10.04 -14.60 4.31
N LYS A 86 -9.93 -13.83 5.40
CA LYS A 86 -9.13 -14.18 6.59
C LYS A 86 -9.53 -15.52 7.22
N ALA A 87 -10.83 -15.86 7.21
CA ALA A 87 -11.30 -17.13 7.75
C ALA A 87 -10.73 -18.34 6.98
N ASN A 88 -10.73 -18.29 5.65
CA ASN A 88 -10.18 -19.35 4.80
C ASN A 88 -8.65 -19.42 4.92
N LEU A 89 -8.00 -18.26 5.02
CA LEU A 89 -6.55 -18.19 5.22
C LEU A 89 -6.16 -18.79 6.58
N ARG A 90 -6.95 -18.50 7.62
CA ARG A 90 -6.79 -19.07 8.96
C ARG A 90 -6.86 -20.60 8.96
N GLU A 91 -7.86 -21.16 8.31
CA GLU A 91 -8.01 -22.61 8.20
C GLU A 91 -6.81 -23.25 7.50
N ARG A 92 -6.42 -22.68 6.36
CA ARG A 92 -5.23 -23.12 5.61
C ARG A 92 -3.96 -23.05 6.46
N MET A 93 -3.76 -21.96 7.20
CA MET A 93 -2.58 -21.74 8.03
C MET A 93 -2.54 -22.73 9.21
N ALA A 94 -3.68 -22.95 9.87
CA ALA A 94 -3.79 -23.92 10.95
C ALA A 94 -3.46 -25.34 10.48
N GLU A 95 -3.98 -25.75 9.31
CA GLU A 95 -3.65 -27.06 8.72
C GLU A 95 -2.17 -27.20 8.37
N ARG A 96 -1.57 -26.16 7.78
CA ARG A 96 -0.15 -26.14 7.43
C ARG A 96 0.72 -26.27 8.68
N MET A 97 0.47 -25.45 9.68
CA MET A 97 1.23 -25.44 10.93
C MET A 97 1.09 -26.76 11.71
N ALA A 98 -0.09 -27.38 11.68
CA ALA A 98 -0.29 -28.67 12.35
C ALA A 98 0.48 -29.83 11.68
N LYS A 99 0.69 -29.73 10.36
CA LYS A 99 1.42 -30.76 9.57
C LYS A 99 2.92 -30.49 9.49
N ASP A 100 3.33 -29.26 9.71
CA ASP A 100 4.72 -28.86 9.61
C ASP A 100 5.57 -29.51 10.68
N SER A 101 6.61 -30.22 10.22
CA SER A 101 7.66 -30.86 11.04
C SER A 101 9.04 -30.53 10.50
N SER A 102 9.15 -29.53 9.62
CA SER A 102 10.39 -29.21 8.91
C SER A 102 11.47 -28.66 9.85
N GLY A 103 11.08 -27.95 10.91
CA GLY A 103 12.02 -27.22 11.77
C GLY A 103 12.68 -26.03 11.07
N VAL A 104 12.09 -25.57 9.98
CA VAL A 104 12.55 -24.41 9.21
C VAL A 104 12.25 -23.13 9.96
N THR A 105 13.16 -22.19 9.85
CA THR A 105 13.04 -20.83 10.41
C THR A 105 12.86 -19.83 9.28
N PRO A 106 11.68 -19.22 9.12
CA PRO A 106 11.45 -18.17 8.15
C PRO A 106 12.03 -16.83 8.62
N THR A 107 12.58 -16.07 7.70
CA THR A 107 12.96 -14.67 7.90
C THR A 107 12.42 -13.84 6.75
N PHE A 108 11.92 -12.66 7.08
CA PHE A 108 11.39 -11.71 6.10
C PHE A 108 12.20 -10.42 6.18
N LYS A 109 12.46 -9.79 5.05
CA LYS A 109 13.21 -8.56 4.96
C LYS A 109 12.49 -7.57 4.07
N VAL A 110 12.18 -6.42 4.61
CA VAL A 110 11.66 -5.27 3.87
C VAL A 110 12.74 -4.71 2.96
N GLU A 111 12.50 -4.69 1.65
CA GLU A 111 13.45 -4.16 0.67
C GLU A 111 13.02 -2.77 0.19
N GLU A 112 11.75 -2.60 -0.16
CA GLU A 112 11.20 -1.35 -0.66
C GLU A 112 9.79 -1.10 -0.11
N LEU A 113 9.50 0.17 0.17
CA LEU A 113 8.17 0.62 0.59
C LEU A 113 7.70 1.80 -0.27
N PHE A 114 6.44 1.73 -0.70
CA PHE A 114 5.75 2.79 -1.42
C PHE A 114 4.52 3.23 -0.63
N LEU A 115 4.61 4.39 -0.01
CA LEU A 115 3.53 4.90 0.83
C LEU A 115 2.56 5.74 0.00
N GLY A 116 1.27 5.42 0.08
CA GLY A 116 0.15 6.24 -0.37
C GLY A 116 -0.60 6.86 0.81
N ASP A 117 -1.75 7.46 0.55
CA ASP A 117 -2.54 8.14 1.59
C ASP A 117 -3.13 7.16 2.62
N ASP A 118 -3.71 6.06 2.17
CA ASP A 118 -4.39 5.04 2.98
C ASP A 118 -3.90 3.60 2.71
N HIS A 119 -2.96 3.45 1.78
CA HIS A 119 -2.34 2.18 1.41
C HIS A 119 -0.83 2.29 1.41
N MET A 120 -0.19 1.19 1.65
CA MET A 120 1.25 1.02 1.54
C MET A 120 1.52 -0.25 0.73
N THR A 121 2.48 -0.17 -0.17
CA THR A 121 2.99 -1.33 -0.90
C THR A 121 4.36 -1.66 -0.38
N GLU A 122 4.57 -2.93 -0.10
CA GLU A 122 5.86 -3.49 0.29
C GLU A 122 6.36 -4.47 -0.77
N ILE A 123 7.64 -4.41 -1.04
CA ILE A 123 8.42 -5.45 -1.72
C ILE A 123 9.44 -5.95 -0.72
N GLY A 124 9.48 -7.24 -0.51
CA GLY A 124 10.40 -7.86 0.42
C GLY A 124 10.97 -9.19 -0.11
N SER A 125 11.94 -9.69 0.60
CA SER A 125 12.52 -11.02 0.40
C SER A 125 12.25 -11.89 1.61
N TRP A 126 12.09 -13.17 1.38
CA TRP A 126 12.00 -14.16 2.44
C TRP A 126 13.06 -15.26 2.24
N THR A 127 13.45 -15.85 3.35
CA THR A 127 14.43 -16.93 3.37
C THR A 127 14.06 -17.93 4.45
N ASP A 128 14.03 -19.19 4.09
CA ASP A 128 13.84 -20.31 4.98
C ASP A 128 15.17 -20.99 5.25
N THR A 129 15.51 -21.16 6.52
CA THR A 129 16.74 -21.83 6.95
C THR A 129 16.42 -23.08 7.77
N ASP A 130 17.21 -24.14 7.59
CA ASP A 130 17.10 -25.36 8.37
C ASP A 130 17.75 -25.21 9.78
N ALA A 131 17.70 -26.27 10.57
CA ALA A 131 18.29 -26.30 11.92
C ALA A 131 19.83 -26.15 11.93
N ASN A 132 20.51 -26.32 10.80
CA ASN A 132 21.95 -26.13 10.64
C ASN A 132 22.30 -24.71 10.21
N GLY A 133 21.29 -23.89 9.87
CA GLY A 133 21.45 -22.54 9.35
C GLY A 133 21.69 -22.50 7.83
N GLU A 134 21.43 -23.61 7.12
CA GLU A 134 21.52 -23.65 5.66
C GLU A 134 20.19 -23.16 5.05
N VAL A 135 20.29 -22.35 3.98
CA VAL A 135 19.12 -21.89 3.24
C VAL A 135 18.52 -23.05 2.47
N VAL A 136 17.25 -23.38 2.75
CA VAL A 136 16.51 -24.45 2.10
C VAL A 136 15.50 -23.96 1.08
N ASP A 137 15.03 -22.72 1.23
CA ASP A 137 14.20 -22.03 0.25
C ASP A 137 14.32 -20.50 0.42
N HIS A 138 14.01 -19.74 -0.63
CA HIS A 138 14.00 -18.28 -0.59
C HIS A 138 13.17 -17.72 -1.74
N GLY A 139 12.80 -16.45 -1.62
CA GLY A 139 12.02 -15.82 -2.68
C GLY A 139 11.74 -14.36 -2.43
N THR A 140 10.77 -13.87 -3.16
CA THR A 140 10.31 -12.49 -3.08
C THR A 140 8.81 -12.47 -2.78
N TYR A 141 8.39 -11.49 -2.01
CA TYR A 141 6.98 -11.21 -1.79
C TYR A 141 6.63 -9.77 -2.11
N PHE A 142 5.35 -9.57 -2.36
CA PHE A 142 4.74 -8.27 -2.61
C PHE A 142 3.45 -8.20 -1.80
N SER A 143 3.36 -7.20 -0.94
CA SER A 143 2.21 -7.00 -0.06
C SER A 143 1.61 -5.61 -0.24
N ILE A 144 0.29 -5.53 -0.18
CA ILE A 144 -0.44 -4.27 -0.09
C ILE A 144 -1.14 -4.21 1.25
N PHE A 145 -0.84 -3.16 2.00
CA PHE A 145 -1.47 -2.86 3.27
C PHE A 145 -2.49 -1.75 3.14
N ARG A 146 -3.53 -1.83 3.94
CA ARG A 146 -4.49 -0.76 4.17
C ARG A 146 -4.33 -0.26 5.59
N LYS A 147 -4.45 1.05 5.78
CA LYS A 147 -4.40 1.64 7.11
C LYS A 147 -5.59 1.18 7.95
N SER A 148 -5.31 0.73 9.18
CA SER A 148 -6.30 0.21 10.13
C SER A 148 -5.99 0.74 11.53
N GLY A 149 -6.79 1.69 12.02
CA GLY A 149 -6.48 2.41 13.25
C GLY A 149 -5.14 3.15 13.16
N ASP A 150 -4.25 2.88 14.10
CA ASP A 150 -2.89 3.44 14.11
C ASP A 150 -1.86 2.56 13.37
N GLY A 151 -2.27 1.40 12.84
CA GLY A 151 -1.38 0.43 12.18
C GLY A 151 -1.80 0.11 10.73
N TRP A 152 -1.34 -1.04 10.27
CA TRP A 152 -1.53 -1.55 8.92
C TRP A 152 -2.02 -2.99 8.95
N GLU A 153 -2.88 -3.35 8.00
CA GLU A 153 -3.35 -4.72 7.78
C GLU A 153 -3.14 -5.10 6.31
N CYS A 154 -2.56 -6.27 6.08
CA CYS A 154 -2.34 -6.80 4.73
C CYS A 154 -3.68 -7.18 4.08
N ILE A 155 -3.96 -6.59 2.91
CA ILE A 155 -5.16 -6.87 2.11
C ILE A 155 -4.87 -7.68 0.86
N ARG A 156 -3.64 -7.67 0.38
CA ARG A 156 -3.18 -8.44 -0.80
C ARG A 156 -1.75 -8.87 -0.59
N GLU A 157 -1.45 -10.10 -0.95
CA GLU A 157 -0.09 -10.59 -0.98
C GLU A 157 0.14 -11.53 -2.15
N ILE A 158 1.36 -11.54 -2.65
CA ILE A 158 1.88 -12.51 -3.60
C ILE A 158 3.25 -12.92 -3.10
N ALA A 159 3.49 -14.22 -2.99
CA ALA A 159 4.82 -14.75 -2.70
C ALA A 159 5.22 -15.76 -3.78
N VAL A 160 6.47 -15.68 -4.21
CA VAL A 160 7.06 -16.58 -5.19
C VAL A 160 8.38 -17.12 -4.64
N SER A 161 8.60 -18.43 -4.85
CA SER A 161 9.90 -19.06 -4.60
C SER A 161 10.86 -18.75 -5.75
N ALA A 162 12.14 -18.61 -5.43
CA ALA A 162 13.20 -18.47 -6.41
C ALA A 162 13.85 -19.83 -6.75
N GLN A 163 13.36 -20.92 -6.14
CA GLN A 163 13.83 -22.25 -6.51
C GLN A 163 13.25 -22.65 -7.88
N PRO A 164 14.06 -23.28 -8.76
CA PRO A 164 13.55 -23.85 -10.00
C PRO A 164 12.52 -24.94 -9.69
N ASP A 165 11.47 -25.02 -10.52
CA ASP A 165 10.57 -26.17 -10.47
C ASP A 165 11.35 -27.46 -10.78
N GLU A 166 11.11 -28.53 -10.03
CA GLU A 166 11.83 -29.81 -10.23
C GLU A 166 11.64 -30.40 -11.64
N GLU A 167 10.75 -29.84 -12.47
CA GLU A 167 10.50 -30.27 -13.84
C GLU A 167 11.50 -29.69 -14.86
N ASP A 168 12.23 -28.60 -14.54
CA ASP A 168 13.17 -27.97 -15.47
C ASP A 168 14.49 -28.76 -15.60
N ASP A 169 14.77 -29.71 -14.72
CA ASP A 169 16.00 -30.55 -14.75
C ASP A 169 15.89 -31.78 -15.68
N MET A 170 14.78 -31.96 -16.40
CA MET A 170 14.59 -33.15 -17.27
C MET A 170 14.78 -32.90 -18.77
N GLU A 171 15.25 -31.73 -19.22
CA GLU A 171 15.59 -31.45 -20.62
C GLU A 171 17.03 -30.95 -20.79
N GLU A 172 18.04 -31.84 -20.62
CA GLU A 172 19.34 -31.74 -21.26
C GLU A 172 19.79 -33.11 -21.85
#